data_dafdc049f1677a823dbade2639694be7
#
_entry.id   dafdc049f1677a823dbade2639694be7
#
_cell.length_a   1.000
_cell.length_b   1.000
_cell.length_c   1.000
_cell.angle_alpha   90.00
_cell.angle_beta   90.00
_cell.angle_gamma   90.00
#
_symmetry.space_group_name_H-M   'P 1'
#
loop_
_entity.id
_entity.type
_entity.pdbx_description
1 polymer ?
#
loop_
_entity_poly.entity_id
_entity_poly.type
_entity_poly.pdbx_seq_one_letter_code
_entity_poly.pdbx_strand_id
1 'polypeptide(L)'
;QEGHFRINNKEQGWGKVPFIPFKNNEKCVSDLTFYKSLIDIYDNNISTLADNLDEIQEVIYVLKEYPGTSLQEFIDNIRYYKSIKVDGGGGVDKLEINIPVEAKKELLDRLEKNIIIFGQGVNPESQNTGDKSGVALKFLYSLLDLKCSKTEKKFKKAIRELLWFVCEYLKISGSKSYDYKTVQITFNHSMIINEAEKIDMAAKSTGIVSDETIVSNHPWVEDVNDEL
;
A
#
# COMPACT_ATOMS: atom_id res chain seq x y z
N GLN A 1 33.89 31.63 -10.72
CA GLN A 1 32.74 30.73 -10.47
C GLN A 1 32.11 30.42 -11.82
N GLU A 2 32.07 29.16 -12.19
CA GLU A 2 31.34 28.73 -13.39
C GLU A 2 29.85 29.00 -13.19
N GLY A 3 29.24 29.63 -14.21
CA GLY A 3 27.81 29.93 -14.18
C GLY A 3 26.97 28.69 -14.43
N HIS A 4 25.75 28.66 -13.90
CA HIS A 4 24.82 27.54 -14.10
C HIS A 4 24.16 27.55 -15.50
N PHE A 5 24.12 28.71 -16.16
CA PHE A 5 23.50 28.90 -17.45
C PHE A 5 24.06 30.17 -18.13
N ARG A 6 23.80 30.32 -19.44
CA ARG A 6 24.25 31.49 -20.23
C ARG A 6 23.08 32.30 -20.73
N ILE A 7 23.16 33.63 -20.55
CA ILE A 7 22.24 34.59 -21.15
C ILE A 7 23.06 35.66 -21.84
N ASN A 8 22.80 35.94 -23.12
CA ASN A 8 23.52 36.93 -23.94
C ASN A 8 25.04 36.74 -23.86
N ASN A 9 25.50 35.49 -23.99
CA ASN A 9 26.91 35.07 -23.92
C ASN A 9 27.59 35.34 -22.57
N LYS A 10 26.89 35.72 -21.54
CA LYS A 10 27.43 35.88 -20.18
C LYS A 10 27.00 34.71 -19.30
N GLU A 11 27.94 34.20 -18.54
CA GLU A 11 27.66 33.21 -17.52
C GLU A 11 26.87 33.81 -16.37
N GLN A 12 25.82 33.14 -15.96
CA GLN A 12 24.92 33.54 -14.90
C GLN A 12 24.73 32.40 -13.94
N GLY A 13 24.38 32.71 -12.70
CA GLY A 13 24.11 31.69 -11.68
C GLY A 13 23.03 32.14 -10.69
N TRP A 14 22.37 31.18 -10.07
CA TRP A 14 21.36 31.45 -9.05
C TRP A 14 21.95 31.81 -7.68
N GLY A 15 23.26 31.73 -7.49
CA GLY A 15 23.89 31.90 -6.18
C GLY A 15 23.61 30.74 -5.20
N LYS A 16 22.87 29.73 -5.63
CA LYS A 16 22.55 28.50 -4.91
C LYS A 16 22.75 27.30 -5.81
N VAL A 17 23.04 26.15 -5.21
CA VAL A 17 23.10 24.87 -5.92
C VAL A 17 21.67 24.50 -6.39
N PRO A 18 21.43 24.29 -7.69
CA PRO A 18 20.10 23.99 -8.21
C PRO A 18 19.75 22.50 -8.00
N PHE A 19 19.72 22.07 -6.77
CA PHE A 19 19.37 20.72 -6.38
C PHE A 19 18.27 20.75 -5.31
N ILE A 20 17.08 20.31 -5.70
CA ILE A 20 15.89 20.41 -4.86
C ILE A 20 15.46 19.01 -4.44
N PRO A 21 15.65 18.62 -3.17
CA PRO A 21 15.24 17.30 -2.69
C PRO A 21 13.73 17.30 -2.38
N PHE A 22 12.98 16.42 -3.06
CA PHE A 22 11.61 16.09 -2.71
C PHE A 22 11.62 14.95 -1.67
N LYS A 23 11.51 15.33 -0.41
CA LYS A 23 11.63 14.38 0.71
C LYS A 23 10.30 13.71 1.01
N ASN A 24 10.30 12.40 1.13
CA ASN A 24 9.14 11.65 1.63
C ASN A 24 8.89 11.93 3.13
N ASN A 25 9.98 11.87 3.93
CA ASN A 25 9.92 12.12 5.37
C ASN A 25 11.18 12.86 5.86
N GLU A 26 11.25 13.21 7.15
CA GLU A 26 12.38 13.94 7.72
C GLU A 26 13.71 13.18 7.63
N LYS A 27 13.65 11.85 7.76
CA LYS A 27 14.85 11.00 7.75
C LYS A 27 15.31 10.63 6.33
N CYS A 28 14.55 10.99 5.31
CA CYS A 28 14.81 10.65 3.90
C CYS A 28 14.95 9.13 3.68
N VAL A 29 14.21 8.31 4.44
CA VAL A 29 14.16 6.86 4.30
C VAL A 29 12.89 6.42 3.57
N SER A 30 12.94 5.25 2.93
CA SER A 30 11.76 4.65 2.32
C SER A 30 10.73 4.26 3.38
N ASP A 31 9.45 4.39 3.08
CA ASP A 31 8.37 3.90 3.94
C ASP A 31 8.46 2.39 4.15
N LEU A 32 8.93 1.65 3.15
CA LEU A 32 9.16 0.22 3.22
C LEU A 32 10.04 -0.19 4.42
N THR A 33 10.96 0.68 4.85
CA THR A 33 11.83 0.42 6.00
C THR A 33 11.05 0.10 7.29
N PHE A 34 9.83 0.60 7.42
CA PHE A 34 9.03 0.43 8.63
C PHE A 34 8.31 -0.93 8.70
N TYR A 35 8.09 -1.59 7.58
CA TYR A 35 7.32 -2.84 7.53
C TYR A 35 7.96 -3.94 6.66
N LYS A 36 9.16 -3.71 6.11
CA LYS A 36 9.88 -4.69 5.30
C LYS A 36 10.05 -6.04 6.02
N SER A 37 10.46 -6.00 7.29
CA SER A 37 10.64 -7.23 8.07
C SER A 37 9.35 -8.04 8.25
N LEU A 38 8.20 -7.37 8.31
CA LEU A 38 6.91 -8.06 8.39
C LEU A 38 6.55 -8.72 7.06
N ILE A 39 6.87 -8.07 5.92
CA ILE A 39 6.71 -8.67 4.59
C ILE A 39 7.62 -9.89 4.46
N ASP A 40 8.90 -9.77 4.81
CA ASP A 40 9.87 -10.86 4.73
C ASP A 40 9.39 -12.08 5.57
N ILE A 41 8.81 -11.84 6.76
CA ILE A 41 8.25 -12.90 7.61
C ILE A 41 6.99 -13.50 6.96
N TYR A 42 6.12 -12.68 6.39
CA TYR A 42 4.90 -13.12 5.72
C TYR A 42 5.21 -14.03 4.54
N ASP A 43 6.09 -13.60 3.65
CA ASP A 43 6.50 -14.34 2.45
C ASP A 43 7.17 -15.69 2.82
N ASN A 44 8.06 -15.68 3.83
CA ASN A 44 8.70 -16.89 4.29
C ASN A 44 7.70 -17.90 4.89
N ASN A 45 6.70 -17.41 5.65
CA ASN A 45 5.68 -18.28 6.23
C ASN A 45 4.74 -18.87 5.17
N ILE A 46 4.35 -18.08 4.15
CA ILE A 46 3.55 -18.57 3.03
C ILE A 46 4.32 -19.63 2.25
N SER A 47 5.58 -19.36 1.88
CA SER A 47 6.42 -20.32 1.15
C SER A 47 6.56 -21.63 1.92
N THR A 48 6.91 -21.52 3.21
CA THR A 48 7.03 -22.72 4.08
C THR A 48 5.70 -23.46 4.23
N LEU A 49 4.56 -22.76 4.26
CA LEU A 49 3.25 -23.39 4.32
C LEU A 49 2.94 -24.15 3.03
N ALA A 50 3.25 -23.57 1.88
CA ALA A 50 3.08 -24.21 0.57
C ALA A 50 3.93 -25.48 0.47
N ASP A 51 5.23 -25.38 0.79
CA ASP A 51 6.16 -26.51 0.79
C ASP A 51 5.66 -27.63 1.72
N ASN A 52 5.24 -27.29 2.94
CA ASN A 52 4.72 -28.27 3.89
C ASN A 52 3.41 -28.93 3.39
N LEU A 53 2.54 -28.19 2.69
CA LEU A 53 1.30 -28.76 2.13
C LEU A 53 1.60 -29.71 0.98
N ASP A 54 2.63 -29.45 0.18
CA ASP A 54 3.07 -30.32 -0.89
C ASP A 54 3.73 -31.60 -0.31
N GLU A 55 4.58 -31.46 0.72
CA GLU A 55 5.23 -32.62 1.39
C GLU A 55 4.24 -33.51 2.11
N ILE A 56 3.13 -32.99 2.67
CA ILE A 56 2.11 -33.83 3.35
C ILE A 56 1.38 -34.77 2.39
N GLN A 57 1.39 -34.52 1.09
CA GLN A 57 0.86 -35.46 0.13
C GLN A 57 1.69 -36.75 0.07
N GLU A 58 2.92 -36.72 0.58
CA GLU A 58 3.78 -37.91 0.73
C GLU A 58 3.61 -38.54 2.13
N VAL A 59 2.73 -39.52 2.21
CA VAL A 59 2.53 -40.29 3.45
C VAL A 59 3.78 -41.12 3.73
N ILE A 60 4.39 -40.91 4.91
CA ILE A 60 5.51 -41.73 5.36
C ILE A 60 4.97 -43.02 5.98
N TYR A 61 5.24 -44.13 5.34
CA TYR A 61 4.87 -45.44 5.83
C TYR A 61 6.00 -46.06 6.69
N VAL A 62 5.68 -46.46 7.89
CA VAL A 62 6.59 -47.21 8.78
C VAL A 62 6.28 -48.67 8.67
N LEU A 63 7.19 -49.43 8.05
CA LEU A 63 7.05 -50.85 7.86
C LEU A 63 7.66 -51.61 9.05
N LYS A 64 6.86 -52.49 9.68
CA LYS A 64 7.32 -53.39 10.74
C LYS A 64 7.21 -54.81 10.24
N GLU A 65 8.33 -55.53 10.22
CA GLU A 65 8.41 -56.94 9.83
C GLU A 65 7.68 -57.25 8.50
N TYR A 66 7.87 -56.34 7.50
CA TYR A 66 7.26 -56.51 6.18
C TYR A 66 7.95 -57.64 5.39
N PRO A 67 7.22 -58.67 4.93
CA PRO A 67 7.80 -59.82 4.26
C PRO A 67 8.20 -59.59 2.81
N GLY A 68 7.94 -58.36 2.26
CA GLY A 68 8.28 -58.01 0.88
C GLY A 68 9.77 -57.84 0.64
N THR A 69 10.20 -58.09 -0.59
CA THR A 69 11.62 -58.11 -0.99
C THR A 69 12.20 -56.72 -1.23
N SER A 70 11.36 -55.70 -1.48
CA SER A 70 11.82 -54.32 -1.76
C SER A 70 10.79 -53.28 -1.38
N LEU A 71 11.28 -52.06 -1.11
CA LEU A 71 10.43 -50.88 -0.91
C LEU A 71 9.64 -50.52 -2.17
N GLN A 72 10.19 -50.84 -3.35
CA GLN A 72 9.48 -50.58 -4.63
C GLN A 72 8.23 -51.47 -4.75
N GLU A 73 8.34 -52.74 -4.39
CA GLU A 73 7.20 -53.66 -4.36
C GLU A 73 6.11 -53.20 -3.40
N PHE A 74 6.50 -52.64 -2.26
CA PHE A 74 5.55 -52.05 -1.30
C PHE A 74 4.79 -50.87 -1.92
N ILE A 75 5.50 -49.93 -2.56
CA ILE A 75 4.90 -48.77 -3.21
C ILE A 75 3.97 -49.18 -4.36
N ASP A 76 4.39 -50.18 -5.16
CA ASP A 76 3.59 -50.70 -6.27
C ASP A 76 2.31 -51.39 -5.76
N ASN A 77 2.40 -52.15 -4.70
CA ASN A 77 1.26 -52.80 -4.04
C ASN A 77 0.24 -51.76 -3.53
N ILE A 78 0.70 -50.69 -2.86
CA ILE A 78 -0.17 -49.61 -2.44
C ILE A 78 -0.81 -48.89 -3.64
N ARG A 79 0.00 -48.59 -4.68
CA ARG A 79 -0.45 -47.83 -5.84
C ARG A 79 -1.48 -48.56 -6.67
N TYR A 80 -1.25 -49.86 -6.94
CA TYR A 80 -2.07 -50.63 -7.87
C TYR A 80 -3.15 -51.41 -7.14
N TYR A 81 -2.84 -52.06 -6.03
CA TYR A 81 -3.76 -52.95 -5.33
C TYR A 81 -4.45 -52.33 -4.13
N LYS A 82 -3.96 -51.14 -3.69
CA LYS A 82 -4.43 -50.44 -2.48
C LYS A 82 -4.53 -51.34 -1.24
N SER A 83 -3.75 -52.40 -1.21
CA SER A 83 -3.72 -53.43 -0.15
C SER A 83 -2.31 -53.94 0.03
N ILE A 84 -1.97 -54.33 1.27
CA ILE A 84 -0.69 -54.86 1.64
C ILE A 84 -0.92 -56.11 2.46
N LYS A 85 -0.16 -57.18 2.14
CA LYS A 85 -0.15 -58.41 2.93
C LYS A 85 0.91 -58.30 4.01
N VAL A 86 0.53 -58.57 5.24
CA VAL A 86 1.43 -58.52 6.42
C VAL A 86 1.39 -59.91 7.08
N ASP A 87 2.54 -60.41 7.50
CA ASP A 87 2.60 -61.68 8.22
C ASP A 87 2.36 -61.48 9.74
N GLY A 88 2.06 -62.53 10.47
CA GLY A 88 1.41 -62.57 11.77
C GLY A 88 2.00 -61.79 12.96
N GLY A 89 2.82 -60.85 12.77
CA GLY A 89 3.37 -59.92 13.79
C GLY A 89 3.72 -58.55 13.21
N GLY A 90 3.67 -58.46 11.88
CA GLY A 90 4.04 -57.22 11.16
C GLY A 90 2.91 -56.21 11.06
N GLY A 91 3.23 -55.03 10.68
CA GLY A 91 2.27 -53.96 10.51
C GLY A 91 2.80 -52.81 9.64
N VAL A 92 1.88 -51.99 9.19
CA VAL A 92 2.18 -50.73 8.52
C VAL A 92 1.54 -49.62 9.30
N ASP A 93 2.38 -48.80 9.89
CA ASP A 93 1.95 -47.58 10.52
C ASP A 93 2.14 -46.40 9.54
N LYS A 94 1.33 -45.39 9.62
CA LYS A 94 1.54 -44.13 8.91
C LYS A 94 1.95 -43.06 9.90
N LEU A 95 2.97 -42.30 9.53
CA LEU A 95 3.36 -41.12 10.26
C LEU A 95 2.59 -39.94 9.66
N GLU A 96 1.65 -39.40 10.39
CA GLU A 96 0.94 -38.18 10.00
C GLU A 96 1.68 -36.96 10.58
N ILE A 97 2.13 -36.07 9.71
CA ILE A 97 2.70 -34.77 10.11
C ILE A 97 1.52 -33.81 10.30
N ASN A 98 1.23 -33.47 11.54
CA ASN A 98 0.18 -32.55 11.85
C ASN A 98 0.73 -31.10 11.76
N ILE A 99 0.37 -30.38 10.70
CA ILE A 99 0.72 -28.95 10.57
C ILE A 99 -0.34 -28.15 11.33
N PRO A 100 0.06 -27.19 12.17
CA PRO A 100 -0.88 -26.30 12.86
C PRO A 100 -1.40 -25.21 11.89
N VAL A 101 -2.22 -25.61 10.92
CA VAL A 101 -2.73 -24.75 9.83
C VAL A 101 -3.45 -23.53 10.39
N GLU A 102 -4.29 -23.73 11.42
CA GLU A 102 -5.04 -22.64 12.06
C GLU A 102 -4.11 -21.60 12.71
N ALA A 103 -3.08 -22.03 13.41
CA ALA A 103 -2.11 -21.13 14.03
C ALA A 103 -1.30 -20.35 12.98
N LYS A 104 -0.94 -21.01 11.86
CA LYS A 104 -0.27 -20.32 10.73
C LYS A 104 -1.18 -19.34 10.05
N LYS A 105 -2.46 -19.66 9.84
CA LYS A 105 -3.44 -18.75 9.28
C LYS A 105 -3.61 -17.51 10.17
N GLU A 106 -3.80 -17.68 11.48
CA GLU A 106 -3.91 -16.56 12.42
C GLU A 106 -2.66 -15.68 12.39
N LEU A 107 -1.47 -16.25 12.27
CA LEU A 107 -0.23 -15.50 12.14
C LEU A 107 -0.20 -14.67 10.85
N LEU A 108 -0.56 -15.27 9.70
CA LEU A 108 -0.60 -14.57 8.42
C LEU A 108 -1.61 -13.43 8.42
N ASP A 109 -2.81 -13.65 8.94
CA ASP A 109 -3.87 -12.63 9.07
C ASP A 109 -3.39 -11.45 9.95
N ARG A 110 -2.65 -11.75 11.02
CA ARG A 110 -2.07 -10.73 11.91
C ARG A 110 -0.94 -9.95 11.22
N LEU A 111 -0.08 -10.64 10.49
CA LEU A 111 1.01 -10.01 9.72
C LEU A 111 0.47 -9.09 8.65
N GLU A 112 -0.53 -9.52 7.88
CA GLU A 112 -1.19 -8.71 6.86
C GLU A 112 -1.76 -7.42 7.45
N LYS A 113 -2.54 -7.52 8.53
CA LYS A 113 -3.07 -6.35 9.23
C LYS A 113 -1.97 -5.41 9.71
N ASN A 114 -0.89 -5.94 10.26
CA ASN A 114 0.24 -5.14 10.74
C ASN A 114 0.99 -4.45 9.60
N ILE A 115 1.21 -5.12 8.45
CA ILE A 115 1.82 -4.53 7.26
C ILE A 115 1.02 -3.30 6.82
N ILE A 116 -0.31 -3.42 6.76
CA ILE A 116 -1.20 -2.31 6.38
C ILE A 116 -1.12 -1.17 7.40
N ILE A 117 -1.17 -1.47 8.70
CA ILE A 117 -1.12 -0.47 9.78
C ILE A 117 0.22 0.28 9.77
N PHE A 118 1.35 -0.44 9.73
CA PHE A 118 2.67 0.18 9.73
C PHE A 118 2.97 0.91 8.41
N GLY A 119 2.37 0.46 7.30
CA GLY A 119 2.37 1.16 6.03
C GLY A 119 1.50 2.42 6.03
N GLN A 120 0.69 2.62 7.08
CA GLN A 120 -0.33 3.68 7.15
C GLN A 120 -1.30 3.63 5.96
N GLY A 121 -1.60 2.41 5.51
CA GLY A 121 -2.54 2.13 4.43
C GLY A 121 -3.97 1.95 4.93
N VAL A 122 -4.85 1.64 3.99
CA VAL A 122 -6.24 1.28 4.26
C VAL A 122 -6.43 -0.17 3.85
N ASN A 123 -7.01 -1.00 4.74
CA ASN A 123 -7.29 -2.39 4.42
C ASN A 123 -8.42 -2.46 3.35
N PRO A 124 -8.16 -3.08 2.18
CA PRO A 124 -9.17 -3.22 1.13
C PRO A 124 -10.41 -3.99 1.59
N GLU A 125 -10.25 -5.00 2.44
CA GLU A 125 -11.38 -5.79 2.97
C GLU A 125 -12.30 -4.97 3.86
N SER A 126 -11.76 -3.96 4.54
CA SER A 126 -12.56 -3.03 5.34
C SER A 126 -13.36 -2.06 4.46
N GLN A 127 -13.10 -2.05 3.14
CA GLN A 127 -13.77 -1.21 2.14
C GLN A 127 -15.11 -1.79 1.65
N ASN A 128 -15.64 -2.86 2.24
CA ASN A 128 -17.05 -3.22 2.03
C ASN A 128 -17.92 -2.07 2.55
N THR A 129 -17.91 -1.00 1.76
CA THR A 129 -18.26 0.38 2.13
C THR A 129 -19.70 0.73 1.81
N GLY A 130 -20.48 -0.21 1.28
CA GLY A 130 -21.85 0.05 0.82
C GLY A 130 -22.75 0.72 1.88
N ASP A 131 -22.48 0.46 3.17
CA ASP A 131 -23.32 0.95 4.27
C ASP A 131 -22.56 1.83 5.30
N LYS A 132 -21.29 2.22 5.03
CA LYS A 132 -20.55 3.02 6.01
C LYS A 132 -20.83 4.50 5.82
N SER A 133 -21.13 5.19 6.93
CA SER A 133 -21.28 6.65 6.92
C SER A 133 -19.97 7.35 6.53
N GLY A 134 -20.07 8.56 5.97
CA GLY A 134 -18.90 9.37 5.61
C GLY A 134 -17.96 9.64 6.78
N VAL A 135 -18.47 9.67 8.01
CA VAL A 135 -17.66 9.80 9.23
C VAL A 135 -16.82 8.53 9.47
N ALA A 136 -17.42 7.34 9.29
CA ALA A 136 -16.71 6.08 9.43
C ALA A 136 -15.62 5.93 8.36
N LEU A 137 -15.89 6.36 7.13
CA LEU A 137 -14.89 6.41 6.05
C LEU A 137 -13.73 7.35 6.38
N LYS A 138 -14.00 8.57 6.85
CA LYS A 138 -12.96 9.52 7.27
C LYS A 138 -12.08 8.95 8.38
N PHE A 139 -12.67 8.22 9.34
CA PHE A 139 -11.90 7.56 10.38
C PHE A 139 -11.00 6.45 9.83
N LEU A 140 -11.52 5.65 8.90
CA LEU A 140 -10.78 4.58 8.23
C LEU A 140 -9.55 5.12 7.46
N TYR A 141 -9.72 6.25 6.77
CA TYR A 141 -8.66 6.90 5.99
C TYR A 141 -7.74 7.83 6.80
N SER A 142 -8.01 8.03 8.09
CA SER A 142 -7.31 9.05 8.90
C SER A 142 -5.79 8.88 8.96
N LEU A 143 -5.28 7.65 9.04
CA LEU A 143 -3.84 7.37 9.05
C LEU A 143 -3.19 7.69 7.70
N LEU A 144 -3.86 7.30 6.61
CA LEU A 144 -3.40 7.60 5.25
C LEU A 144 -3.42 9.11 4.98
N ASP A 145 -4.48 9.81 5.39
CA ASP A 145 -4.59 11.26 5.25
C ASP A 145 -3.50 12.00 6.04
N LEU A 146 -3.21 11.54 7.25
CA LEU A 146 -2.10 12.07 8.04
C LEU A 146 -0.75 11.88 7.35
N LYS A 147 -0.51 10.74 6.72
CA LYS A 147 0.69 10.46 5.92
C LYS A 147 0.76 11.39 4.71
N CYS A 148 -0.32 11.51 3.95
CA CYS A 148 -0.43 12.40 2.80
C CYS A 148 -0.16 13.86 3.21
N SER A 149 -0.78 14.35 4.27
CA SER A 149 -0.59 15.71 4.78
C SER A 149 0.86 16.01 5.18
N LYS A 150 1.57 15.03 5.75
CA LYS A 150 3.01 15.17 6.06
C LYS A 150 3.86 15.27 4.78
N THR A 151 3.58 14.42 3.80
CA THR A 151 4.28 14.41 2.51
C THR A 151 4.01 15.72 1.75
N GLU A 152 2.76 16.19 1.71
CA GLU A 152 2.41 17.48 1.12
C GLU A 152 3.23 18.66 1.67
N LYS A 153 3.35 18.76 2.99
CA LYS A 153 4.14 19.84 3.60
C LYS A 153 5.59 19.84 3.09
N LYS A 154 6.17 18.66 2.88
CA LYS A 154 7.53 18.52 2.34
C LYS A 154 7.59 18.90 0.86
N PHE A 155 6.64 18.45 0.08
CA PHE A 155 6.54 18.74 -1.34
C PHE A 155 6.25 20.23 -1.57
N LYS A 156 5.34 20.85 -0.81
CA LYS A 156 5.11 22.32 -0.86
C LYS A 156 6.39 23.11 -0.64
N LYS A 157 7.25 22.66 0.29
CA LYS A 157 8.54 23.30 0.52
C LYS A 157 9.47 23.17 -0.69
N ALA A 158 9.58 21.96 -1.25
CA ALA A 158 10.42 21.70 -2.42
C ALA A 158 9.90 22.47 -3.67
N ILE A 159 8.58 22.46 -3.91
CA ILE A 159 7.97 23.23 -5.01
C ILE A 159 8.21 24.74 -4.86
N ARG A 160 8.12 25.29 -3.64
CA ARG A 160 8.45 26.69 -3.41
C ARG A 160 9.90 27.03 -3.73
N GLU A 161 10.81 26.12 -3.43
CA GLU A 161 12.23 26.28 -3.79
C GLU A 161 12.42 26.21 -5.31
N LEU A 162 11.73 25.29 -5.99
CA LEU A 162 11.70 25.22 -7.46
C LEU A 162 11.19 26.53 -8.06
N LEU A 163 10.06 27.05 -7.57
CA LEU A 163 9.49 28.32 -8.02
C LEU A 163 10.46 29.49 -7.80
N TRP A 164 11.22 29.47 -6.70
CA TRP A 164 12.26 30.48 -6.48
C TRP A 164 13.30 30.44 -7.61
N PHE A 165 13.81 29.28 -7.99
CA PHE A 165 14.77 29.14 -9.11
C PHE A 165 14.19 29.63 -10.43
N VAL A 166 12.92 29.31 -10.72
CA VAL A 166 12.22 29.75 -11.92
C VAL A 166 12.08 31.27 -11.93
N CYS A 167 11.60 31.88 -10.84
CA CYS A 167 11.42 33.32 -10.75
C CYS A 167 12.76 34.08 -10.84
N GLU A 168 13.81 33.56 -10.23
CA GLU A 168 15.15 34.16 -10.32
C GLU A 168 15.72 34.06 -11.74
N TYR A 169 15.52 32.92 -12.44
CA TYR A 169 15.88 32.79 -13.85
C TYR A 169 15.12 33.83 -14.73
N LEU A 170 13.82 33.98 -14.55
CA LEU A 170 13.03 34.95 -15.29
C LEU A 170 13.51 36.40 -15.06
N LYS A 171 13.84 36.73 -13.82
CA LYS A 171 14.40 38.04 -13.45
C LYS A 171 15.75 38.28 -14.13
N ILE A 172 16.66 37.32 -14.11
CA ILE A 172 17.99 37.43 -14.73
C ILE A 172 17.86 37.50 -16.26
N SER A 173 16.90 36.80 -16.86
CA SER A 173 16.64 36.83 -18.30
C SER A 173 16.01 38.13 -18.81
N GLY A 174 15.72 39.12 -17.94
CA GLY A 174 15.13 40.39 -18.29
C GLY A 174 13.62 40.36 -18.40
N SER A 175 12.96 39.31 -17.94
CA SER A 175 11.51 39.23 -17.80
C SER A 175 11.02 39.98 -16.54
N LYS A 176 9.70 40.03 -16.34
CA LYS A 176 9.12 40.63 -15.13
C LYS A 176 9.57 39.86 -13.88
N SER A 177 9.79 40.58 -12.79
CA SER A 177 10.05 39.95 -11.48
C SER A 177 8.73 39.46 -10.88
N TYR A 178 8.69 38.17 -10.57
CA TYR A 178 7.54 37.51 -9.93
C TYR A 178 7.90 37.13 -8.50
N ASP A 179 6.94 37.22 -7.58
CA ASP A 179 7.11 36.71 -6.21
C ASP A 179 6.60 35.28 -6.12
N TYR A 180 7.53 34.33 -5.98
CA TYR A 180 7.23 32.91 -5.85
C TYR A 180 6.37 32.58 -4.62
N LYS A 181 6.31 33.47 -3.62
CA LYS A 181 5.51 33.27 -2.40
C LYS A 181 4.02 33.45 -2.62
N THR A 182 3.63 34.20 -3.66
CA THR A 182 2.21 34.47 -3.98
C THR A 182 1.54 33.27 -4.66
N VAL A 183 2.34 32.31 -5.15
CA VAL A 183 1.80 31.11 -5.81
C VAL A 183 1.15 30.19 -4.79
N GLN A 184 -0.15 29.96 -4.96
CA GLN A 184 -0.87 28.95 -4.16
C GLN A 184 -0.59 27.55 -4.72
N ILE A 185 -0.23 26.62 -3.83
CA ILE A 185 0.02 25.22 -4.16
C ILE A 185 -1.05 24.40 -3.48
N THR A 186 -1.95 23.82 -4.27
CA THR A 186 -3.05 22.97 -3.79
C THR A 186 -2.80 21.54 -4.20
N PHE A 187 -3.02 20.61 -3.28
CA PHE A 187 -3.05 19.18 -3.54
C PHE A 187 -4.48 18.70 -3.39
N ASN A 188 -4.99 18.04 -4.39
CA ASN A 188 -6.35 17.50 -4.36
C ASN A 188 -6.30 16.09 -3.76
N HIS A 189 -7.03 15.89 -2.66
CA HIS A 189 -7.21 14.60 -2.04
C HIS A 189 -8.46 13.96 -2.61
N SER A 190 -8.31 12.92 -3.43
CA SER A 190 -9.44 12.10 -3.84
C SER A 190 -9.68 11.02 -2.77
N MET A 191 -10.61 11.26 -1.86
CA MET A 191 -11.12 10.23 -0.96
C MET A 191 -12.34 9.57 -1.61
N ILE A 192 -12.51 8.27 -1.39
CA ILE A 192 -13.78 7.60 -1.67
C ILE A 192 -14.79 8.19 -0.70
N ILE A 193 -15.68 9.02 -1.20
CA ILE A 193 -16.74 9.67 -0.41
C ILE A 193 -18.05 9.01 -0.83
N ASN A 194 -18.92 8.80 0.14
CA ASN A 194 -20.30 8.42 -0.14
C ASN A 194 -20.99 9.61 -0.82
N GLU A 195 -21.08 9.59 -2.14
CA GLU A 195 -21.69 10.65 -2.95
C GLU A 195 -23.15 10.87 -2.56
N ALA A 196 -23.87 9.79 -2.24
CA ALA A 196 -25.27 9.88 -1.81
C ALA A 196 -25.41 10.68 -0.52
N GLU A 197 -24.51 10.51 0.46
CA GLU A 197 -24.50 11.29 1.70
C GLU A 197 -24.18 12.76 1.44
N LYS A 198 -23.27 13.08 0.51
CA LYS A 198 -22.98 14.46 0.12
C LYS A 198 -24.18 15.14 -0.53
N ILE A 199 -24.87 14.42 -1.44
CA ILE A 199 -26.05 14.92 -2.10
C ILE A 199 -27.18 15.20 -1.08
N ASP A 200 -27.39 14.27 -0.14
CA ASP A 200 -28.37 14.44 0.94
C ASP A 200 -28.02 15.61 1.87
N MET A 201 -26.74 15.79 2.20
CA MET A 201 -26.26 16.94 2.97
C MET A 201 -26.44 18.26 2.18
N ALA A 202 -26.16 18.28 0.87
CA ALA A 202 -26.38 19.43 0.00
C ALA A 202 -27.88 19.81 -0.02
N ALA A 203 -28.76 18.84 -0.22
CA ALA A 203 -30.21 19.04 -0.20
C ALA A 203 -30.71 19.59 1.14
N LYS A 204 -30.21 19.07 2.27
CA LYS A 204 -30.53 19.57 3.62
C LYS A 204 -29.97 20.94 3.94
N SER A 205 -28.97 21.39 3.22
CA SER A 205 -28.34 22.71 3.38
C SER A 205 -29.01 23.81 2.59
N THR A 206 -29.97 23.49 1.72
CA THR A 206 -30.74 24.45 0.92
C THR A 206 -31.47 25.44 1.82
N GLY A 207 -31.28 26.74 1.60
CA GLY A 207 -31.83 27.82 2.40
C GLY A 207 -31.10 28.12 3.72
N ILE A 208 -30.02 27.38 4.06
CA ILE A 208 -29.16 27.60 5.23
C ILE A 208 -27.86 28.28 4.82
N VAL A 209 -27.27 27.82 3.71
CA VAL A 209 -26.06 28.40 3.10
C VAL A 209 -26.36 28.87 1.67
N SER A 210 -25.46 29.68 1.08
CA SER A 210 -25.65 30.19 -0.29
C SER A 210 -25.65 29.05 -1.31
N ASP A 211 -26.39 29.22 -2.40
CA ASP A 211 -26.46 28.27 -3.50
C ASP A 211 -25.07 28.05 -4.11
N GLU A 212 -24.24 29.08 -4.22
CA GLU A 212 -22.85 28.96 -4.65
C GLU A 212 -22.04 28.01 -3.78
N THR A 213 -22.22 28.03 -2.45
CA THR A 213 -21.56 27.10 -1.53
C THR A 213 -22.07 25.68 -1.70
N ILE A 214 -23.35 25.47 -1.95
CA ILE A 214 -23.96 24.17 -2.19
C ILE A 214 -23.43 23.58 -3.49
N VAL A 215 -23.48 24.34 -4.57
CA VAL A 215 -23.04 23.95 -5.92
C VAL A 215 -21.53 23.63 -5.90
N SER A 216 -20.71 24.47 -5.27
CA SER A 216 -19.24 24.25 -5.20
C SER A 216 -18.82 22.98 -4.44
N ASN A 217 -19.68 22.47 -3.57
CA ASN A 217 -19.41 21.24 -2.80
C ASN A 217 -20.18 20.01 -3.34
N HIS A 218 -20.97 20.18 -4.39
CA HIS A 218 -21.73 19.09 -4.97
C HIS A 218 -20.81 18.15 -5.78
N PRO A 219 -20.89 16.81 -5.60
CA PRO A 219 -19.94 15.87 -6.19
C PRO A 219 -19.96 15.81 -7.72
N TRP A 220 -21.01 16.28 -8.38
CA TRP A 220 -21.19 16.22 -9.83
C TRP A 220 -20.91 17.56 -10.54
N VAL A 221 -20.58 18.61 -9.80
CA VAL A 221 -20.31 19.93 -10.36
C VAL A 221 -18.82 20.10 -10.61
N GLU A 222 -18.44 20.29 -11.87
CA GLU A 222 -17.07 20.57 -12.30
C GLU A 222 -16.80 22.08 -12.35
N ASP A 223 -17.70 22.88 -12.90
CA ASP A 223 -17.62 24.33 -12.93
C ASP A 223 -18.83 24.97 -12.27
N VAL A 224 -18.57 25.71 -11.21
CA VAL A 224 -19.61 26.40 -10.42
C VAL A 224 -20.31 27.49 -11.21
N ASN A 225 -19.59 28.15 -12.14
CA ASN A 225 -20.18 29.27 -12.92
C ASN A 225 -21.14 28.76 -14.01
N ASP A 226 -20.99 27.53 -14.46
CA ASP A 226 -21.89 26.96 -15.47
C ASP A 226 -23.18 26.41 -14.84
N GLU A 227 -23.19 26.19 -13.51
CA GLU A 227 -24.34 25.62 -12.77
C GLU A 227 -25.17 26.71 -12.02
N LEU A 228 -24.67 27.94 -11.86
CA LEU A 228 -25.34 29.08 -11.26
C LEU A 228 -26.00 29.98 -12.31
#